data_ef575a12a20f45a05c2e25da7b94334e
#
_entry.id   ef575a12a20f45a05c2e25da7b94334e
#
_cell.length_a   1.000
_cell.length_b   1.000
_cell.length_c   1.000
_cell.angle_alpha   90.00
_cell.angle_beta   90.00
_cell.angle_gamma   90.00
#
_symmetry.space_group_name_H-M   'P 1'
#
loop_
_entity.id
_entity.type
_entity.pdbx_description
1 polymer ?
#
loop_
_entity_poly.entity_id
_entity_poly.type
_entity_poly.pdbx_seq_one_letter_code
_entity_poly.pdbx_strand_id
1 'polypeptide(L)'
;MKLKYRISISAISMIILLSLSFISTSCAKYFKSDKDKIKSSQQNQPIPPPKRDVPGKRFTLSIGQLYIPDFFDPAVTEKTEAIIFFHGAAWCSEQNFYDGEKNAVLVSISSKNYSELFVDPNNFSKLIEETTKTLANEGITSKPLGKICLASFSGGYVAVREILKHKEFQNLITDVVLADSLYAPRLEGKPNTIDPEAIKPFLEYAQRAASGECTFIFSQLYPPKKKHRTNTTTLTAAYLIKKIGAERTYPKSAYSSRKAKILYRVDKGNFHILGYSGMTTQDHFEHFYGLSDLYKETSLANAKNK
;
A
#
# COMPACT_ATOMS: atom_id res chain seq x y z
N MET A 1 41.80 -54.34 -13.96
CA MET A 1 40.44 -54.61 -13.53
C MET A 1 39.73 -53.26 -13.36
N LYS A 2 38.94 -52.81 -14.37
CA LYS A 2 38.25 -51.51 -14.38
C LYS A 2 36.77 -51.76 -14.06
N LEU A 3 36.30 -51.33 -12.90
CA LEU A 3 34.89 -51.35 -12.55
C LEU A 3 34.20 -50.07 -13.04
N LYS A 4 33.27 -50.22 -13.99
CA LYS A 4 32.41 -49.15 -14.47
C LYS A 4 31.15 -49.05 -13.59
N TYR A 5 30.99 -47.96 -12.85
CA TYR A 5 29.70 -47.64 -12.22
C TYR A 5 28.88 -46.82 -13.22
N ARG A 6 27.79 -47.42 -13.70
CA ARG A 6 26.69 -46.71 -14.38
C ARG A 6 25.70 -46.23 -13.31
N ILE A 7 25.68 -44.96 -13.04
CA ILE A 7 24.61 -44.34 -12.22
C ILE A 7 23.49 -43.95 -13.19
N SER A 8 22.31 -44.53 -12.96
CA SER A 8 21.10 -44.28 -13.73
C SER A 8 20.54 -42.90 -13.41
N ILE A 9 20.39 -42.05 -14.45
CA ILE A 9 19.90 -40.66 -14.39
C ILE A 9 18.39 -40.57 -14.10
N SER A 10 17.69 -41.68 -13.93
CA SER A 10 16.24 -41.70 -13.73
C SER A 10 15.74 -41.47 -12.29
N ALA A 11 16.61 -41.53 -11.27
CA ALA A 11 16.19 -41.35 -9.89
C ALA A 11 16.30 -39.93 -9.34
N ILE A 12 17.04 -39.03 -9.99
CA ILE A 12 17.26 -37.66 -9.52
C ILE A 12 16.15 -36.70 -10.05
N SER A 13 15.54 -37.00 -11.18
CA SER A 13 14.44 -36.18 -11.73
C SER A 13 13.12 -36.30 -10.98
N MET A 14 12.93 -37.37 -10.15
CA MET A 14 11.66 -37.59 -9.46
C MET A 14 11.62 -36.93 -8.06
N ILE A 15 12.77 -36.57 -7.50
CA ILE A 15 12.86 -35.96 -6.17
C ILE A 15 12.73 -34.43 -6.27
N ILE A 16 13.10 -33.81 -7.39
CA ILE A 16 12.99 -32.36 -7.62
C ILE A 16 11.55 -31.94 -7.99
N LEU A 17 10.72 -32.84 -8.54
CA LEU A 17 9.31 -32.56 -8.86
C LEU A 17 8.38 -32.66 -7.64
N LEU A 18 8.81 -33.25 -6.52
CA LEU A 18 8.01 -33.37 -5.31
C LEU A 18 8.24 -32.23 -4.31
N SER A 19 9.30 -31.44 -4.45
CA SER A 19 9.56 -30.29 -3.57
C SER A 19 8.96 -28.97 -4.05
N LEU A 20 8.52 -28.87 -5.32
CA LEU A 20 7.88 -27.68 -5.88
C LEU A 20 6.35 -27.67 -5.75
N SER A 21 5.74 -28.80 -5.31
CA SER A 21 4.28 -28.91 -5.14
C SER A 21 3.79 -28.56 -3.72
N PHE A 22 4.66 -28.33 -2.74
CA PHE A 22 4.26 -28.04 -1.36
C PHE A 22 4.17 -26.56 -0.99
N ILE A 23 4.65 -25.64 -1.84
CA ILE A 23 4.61 -24.20 -1.53
C ILE A 23 3.38 -23.50 -2.15
N SER A 24 2.71 -24.12 -3.14
CA SER A 24 1.51 -23.54 -3.75
C SER A 24 0.19 -23.97 -3.12
N THR A 25 0.21 -24.95 -2.20
CA THR A 25 -1.02 -25.57 -1.64
C THR A 25 -1.57 -24.87 -0.40
N SER A 26 -0.80 -24.02 0.27
CA SER A 26 -1.29 -23.33 1.47
C SER A 26 -2.19 -22.14 1.19
N CYS A 27 -2.06 -21.47 0.03
CA CYS A 27 -3.03 -20.45 -0.40
C CYS A 27 -4.25 -21.04 -1.13
N ALA A 28 -4.09 -22.18 -1.82
CA ALA A 28 -5.17 -22.78 -2.60
C ALA A 28 -6.18 -23.59 -1.75
N LYS A 29 -5.83 -24.03 -0.54
CA LYS A 29 -6.76 -24.77 0.35
C LYS A 29 -7.81 -23.90 1.03
N TYR A 30 -7.65 -22.56 1.03
CA TYR A 30 -8.72 -21.67 1.47
C TYR A 30 -9.76 -21.35 0.38
N PHE A 31 -9.52 -21.78 -0.86
CA PHE A 31 -10.40 -21.53 -2.02
C PHE A 31 -11.08 -22.78 -2.61
N LYS A 32 -10.96 -23.96 -1.98
CA LYS A 32 -11.59 -25.20 -2.45
C LYS A 32 -12.48 -25.83 -1.38
N SER A 33 -13.62 -25.23 -1.11
CA SER A 33 -14.83 -25.98 -0.75
C SER A 33 -16.04 -25.14 -1.15
N ASP A 34 -16.96 -25.78 -1.85
CA ASP A 34 -18.27 -25.35 -2.27
C ASP A 34 -18.44 -24.93 -3.74
N LYS A 35 -18.32 -25.91 -4.63
CA LYS A 35 -18.86 -25.81 -6.00
C LYS A 35 -20.38 -25.62 -6.04
N ASP A 36 -21.10 -25.85 -4.93
CA ASP A 36 -22.55 -25.71 -4.84
C ASP A 36 -23.02 -24.32 -4.36
N LYS A 37 -22.09 -23.45 -3.89
CA LYS A 37 -22.39 -22.03 -3.58
C LYS A 37 -22.14 -21.07 -4.75
N ILE A 38 -21.66 -21.57 -5.89
CA ILE A 38 -21.33 -20.75 -7.07
C ILE A 38 -22.59 -20.20 -7.78
N LYS A 39 -23.79 -20.64 -7.44
CA LYS A 39 -25.04 -20.10 -8.01
C LYS A 39 -25.63 -18.90 -7.25
N SER A 40 -25.04 -18.48 -6.12
CA SER A 40 -25.52 -17.31 -5.36
C SER A 40 -24.52 -16.16 -5.23
N SER A 41 -23.35 -16.25 -5.84
CA SER A 41 -22.33 -15.21 -5.82
C SER A 41 -22.08 -14.61 -7.21
N GLN A 42 -23.09 -14.07 -7.84
CA GLN A 42 -22.90 -12.76 -8.47
C GLN A 42 -22.68 -11.78 -7.30
N GLN A 43 -21.54 -11.95 -6.60
CA GLN A 43 -21.07 -10.95 -5.65
C GLN A 43 -20.90 -9.69 -6.47
N ASN A 44 -21.73 -8.69 -6.18
CA ASN A 44 -21.72 -7.40 -6.84
C ASN A 44 -20.27 -6.92 -6.91
N GLN A 45 -19.76 -6.78 -8.13
CA GLN A 45 -18.45 -6.16 -8.33
C GLN A 45 -18.49 -4.79 -7.66
N PRO A 46 -17.41 -4.34 -7.02
CA PRO A 46 -17.38 -3.02 -6.41
C PRO A 46 -17.77 -1.96 -7.43
N ILE A 47 -18.66 -1.06 -7.04
CA ILE A 47 -19.14 0.03 -7.90
C ILE A 47 -18.10 1.16 -7.82
N PRO A 48 -17.30 1.37 -8.88
CA PRO A 48 -16.30 2.44 -8.88
C PRO A 48 -16.97 3.81 -8.99
N PRO A 49 -16.30 4.89 -8.56
CA PRO A 49 -16.74 6.23 -8.89
C PRO A 49 -16.76 6.42 -10.41
N PRO A 50 -17.53 7.39 -10.92
CA PRO A 50 -17.46 7.75 -12.33
C PRO A 50 -16.02 8.05 -12.74
N LYS A 51 -15.55 7.37 -13.80
CA LYS A 51 -14.25 7.68 -14.38
C LYS A 51 -14.35 9.05 -15.05
N ARG A 52 -13.47 9.97 -14.66
CA ARG A 52 -13.29 11.27 -15.30
C ARG A 52 -11.84 11.40 -15.75
N ASP A 53 -11.63 12.10 -16.82
CA ASP A 53 -10.29 12.47 -17.23
C ASP A 53 -9.83 13.65 -16.35
N VAL A 54 -8.67 13.51 -15.70
CA VAL A 54 -8.06 14.57 -14.91
C VAL A 54 -6.94 15.22 -15.73
N PRO A 55 -6.89 16.58 -15.77
CA PRO A 55 -5.89 17.29 -16.55
C PRO A 55 -4.46 17.02 -16.07
N GLY A 56 -3.52 16.90 -17.03
CA GLY A 56 -2.12 16.65 -16.71
C GLY A 56 -1.38 15.83 -17.77
N LYS A 57 -0.09 15.61 -17.56
CA LYS A 57 0.77 14.82 -18.46
C LYS A 57 1.00 13.42 -17.89
N ARG A 58 1.17 12.44 -18.77
CA ARG A 58 1.40 11.03 -18.41
C ARG A 58 2.57 10.47 -19.18
N PHE A 59 3.43 9.71 -18.48
CA PHE A 59 4.61 9.06 -19.04
C PHE A 59 4.70 7.63 -18.56
N THR A 60 5.09 6.72 -19.45
CA THR A 60 5.35 5.32 -19.09
C THR A 60 6.75 5.22 -18.52
N LEU A 61 6.91 4.59 -17.36
CA LEU A 61 8.18 4.22 -16.76
C LEU A 61 8.44 2.71 -16.97
N SER A 62 9.65 2.26 -16.70
CA SER A 62 10.01 0.83 -16.74
C SER A 62 9.12 -0.01 -15.83
N ILE A 63 8.73 0.55 -14.68
CA ILE A 63 7.76 -0.02 -13.75
C ILE A 63 6.70 1.04 -13.38
N GLY A 64 5.54 0.99 -14.02
CA GLY A 64 4.43 1.87 -13.68
C GLY A 64 4.26 3.06 -14.62
N GLN A 65 3.49 4.04 -14.15
CA GLN A 65 3.10 5.23 -14.90
C GLN A 65 3.29 6.47 -14.05
N LEU A 66 3.97 7.48 -14.61
CA LEU A 66 4.11 8.80 -14.04
C LEU A 66 2.95 9.69 -14.51
N TYR A 67 2.29 10.35 -13.57
CA TYR A 67 1.28 11.39 -13.82
C TYR A 67 1.71 12.69 -13.16
N ILE A 68 1.62 13.78 -13.90
CA ILE A 68 1.94 15.15 -13.49
C ILE A 68 0.67 15.98 -13.68
N PRO A 69 0.01 16.44 -12.60
CA PRO A 69 -1.21 17.24 -12.73
C PRO A 69 -0.88 18.61 -13.34
N ASP A 70 -1.86 19.23 -13.97
CA ASP A 70 -1.71 20.53 -14.60
C ASP A 70 -1.41 21.68 -13.63
N PHE A 71 -1.76 21.50 -12.36
CA PHE A 71 -1.48 22.46 -11.28
C PHE A 71 -0.10 22.28 -10.64
N PHE A 72 0.71 21.28 -11.06
CA PHE A 72 2.03 21.07 -10.50
C PHE A 72 2.95 22.27 -10.80
N ASP A 73 3.42 22.93 -9.73
CA ASP A 73 4.35 24.03 -9.81
C ASP A 73 5.69 23.67 -9.15
N PRO A 74 6.75 23.42 -9.96
CA PRO A 74 8.06 23.07 -9.40
C PRO A 74 8.70 24.20 -8.59
N ALA A 75 8.19 25.43 -8.61
CA ALA A 75 8.70 26.54 -7.83
C ALA A 75 8.27 26.50 -6.36
N VAL A 76 7.22 25.72 -6.03
CA VAL A 76 6.64 25.67 -4.67
C VAL A 76 7.62 25.08 -3.63
N THR A 77 8.44 24.12 -4.04
CA THR A 77 9.36 23.38 -3.16
C THR A 77 10.80 23.38 -3.70
N GLU A 78 11.79 23.25 -2.84
CA GLU A 78 13.20 23.18 -3.26
C GLU A 78 13.52 21.90 -4.02
N LYS A 79 12.86 20.80 -3.69
CA LYS A 79 12.98 19.49 -4.35
C LYS A 79 11.61 19.05 -4.82
N THR A 80 11.56 18.19 -5.84
CA THR A 80 10.30 17.63 -6.32
C THR A 80 9.72 16.66 -5.28
N GLU A 81 8.43 16.78 -4.97
CA GLU A 81 7.74 15.86 -4.10
C GLU A 81 6.97 14.83 -4.94
N ALA A 82 6.83 13.59 -4.44
CA ALA A 82 6.18 12.52 -5.17
C ALA A 82 5.30 11.64 -4.26
N ILE A 83 4.19 11.14 -4.81
CA ILE A 83 3.47 9.99 -4.28
C ILE A 83 3.80 8.78 -5.15
N ILE A 84 4.25 7.67 -4.54
CA ILE A 84 4.43 6.39 -5.21
C ILE A 84 3.34 5.47 -4.68
N PHE A 85 2.38 5.16 -5.54
CA PHE A 85 1.17 4.41 -5.20
C PHE A 85 1.24 2.97 -5.70
N PHE A 86 0.92 2.03 -4.83
CA PHE A 86 0.95 0.59 -5.09
C PHE A 86 -0.44 -0.04 -5.02
N HIS A 87 -0.80 -0.78 -6.06
CA HIS A 87 -1.95 -1.65 -6.18
C HIS A 87 -3.29 -0.93 -6.37
N GLY A 88 -3.76 -0.94 -7.60
CA GLY A 88 -5.02 -0.36 -8.02
C GLY A 88 -4.97 0.13 -9.47
N ALA A 89 -6.10 0.53 -10.00
CA ALA A 89 -6.19 1.09 -11.35
C ALA A 89 -5.59 2.50 -11.38
N ALA A 90 -4.66 2.76 -12.30
CA ALA A 90 -3.97 4.05 -12.43
C ALA A 90 -4.94 5.24 -12.55
N TRP A 91 -5.99 5.11 -13.36
CA TRP A 91 -6.99 6.17 -13.53
C TRP A 91 -7.65 6.60 -12.21
N CYS A 92 -7.90 5.64 -11.30
CA CYS A 92 -8.53 5.93 -10.01
C CYS A 92 -7.53 6.56 -9.03
N SER A 93 -6.27 6.10 -9.01
CA SER A 93 -5.22 6.76 -8.22
C SER A 93 -4.94 8.18 -8.70
N GLU A 94 -4.96 8.42 -10.01
CA GLU A 94 -4.83 9.77 -10.59
C GLU A 94 -5.97 10.70 -10.18
N GLN A 95 -7.25 10.24 -10.24
CA GLN A 95 -8.38 11.02 -9.79
C GLN A 95 -8.27 11.42 -8.31
N ASN A 96 -7.93 10.43 -7.46
CA ASN A 96 -7.74 10.70 -6.03
C ASN A 96 -6.57 11.64 -5.75
N PHE A 97 -5.47 11.47 -6.47
CA PHE A 97 -4.32 12.35 -6.35
C PHE A 97 -4.66 13.78 -6.77
N TYR A 98 -5.36 13.92 -7.90
CA TYR A 98 -5.83 15.22 -8.40
C TYR A 98 -6.76 15.92 -7.40
N ASP A 99 -7.65 15.17 -6.73
CA ASP A 99 -8.56 15.67 -5.70
C ASP A 99 -7.88 15.91 -4.34
N GLY A 100 -6.75 15.28 -4.11
CA GLY A 100 -5.92 15.47 -2.93
C GLY A 100 -5.16 16.80 -2.94
N GLU A 101 -5.04 17.45 -4.10
CA GLU A 101 -4.49 18.82 -4.28
C GLU A 101 -3.07 18.99 -3.73
N LYS A 102 -2.24 17.93 -3.83
CA LYS A 102 -0.82 18.00 -3.43
C LYS A 102 0.04 18.47 -4.59
N ASN A 103 0.95 19.40 -4.32
CA ASN A 103 1.94 19.88 -5.29
C ASN A 103 3.07 18.86 -5.46
N ALA A 104 2.73 17.74 -6.01
CA ALA A 104 3.61 16.59 -6.19
C ALA A 104 3.37 15.92 -7.55
N VAL A 105 4.17 14.92 -7.88
CA VAL A 105 3.92 14.01 -9.01
C VAL A 105 3.46 12.66 -8.47
N LEU A 106 2.71 11.90 -9.27
CA LEU A 106 2.23 10.57 -8.90
C LEU A 106 2.89 9.50 -9.77
N VAL A 107 3.47 8.49 -9.14
CA VAL A 107 3.88 7.26 -9.82
C VAL A 107 2.95 6.13 -9.38
N SER A 108 2.18 5.55 -10.31
CA SER A 108 1.26 4.45 -10.05
C SER A 108 1.86 3.12 -10.53
N ILE A 109 1.97 2.14 -9.62
CA ILE A 109 2.57 0.84 -9.90
C ILE A 109 1.55 -0.26 -9.59
N SER A 110 1.28 -1.12 -10.58
CA SER A 110 0.48 -2.32 -10.38
C SER A 110 1.31 -3.54 -10.77
N SER A 111 1.57 -4.43 -9.81
CA SER A 111 2.35 -5.64 -9.98
C SER A 111 1.67 -6.82 -9.30
N LYS A 112 1.95 -8.03 -9.79
CA LYS A 112 1.53 -9.28 -9.14
C LYS A 112 2.53 -9.72 -8.07
N ASN A 113 3.75 -9.21 -8.11
CA ASN A 113 4.85 -9.65 -7.25
C ASN A 113 5.68 -8.49 -6.69
N TYR A 114 5.10 -7.74 -5.78
CA TYR A 114 5.77 -6.60 -5.14
C TYR A 114 6.97 -7.00 -4.29
N SER A 115 6.96 -8.21 -3.69
CA SER A 115 8.06 -8.67 -2.85
C SER A 115 9.33 -8.84 -3.67
N GLU A 116 9.27 -9.56 -4.79
CA GLU A 116 10.43 -9.73 -5.68
C GLU A 116 10.89 -8.39 -6.27
N LEU A 117 9.94 -7.50 -6.59
CA LEU A 117 10.26 -6.23 -7.21
C LEU A 117 11.04 -5.29 -6.29
N PHE A 118 10.73 -5.26 -4.99
CA PHE A 118 11.28 -4.28 -4.05
C PHE A 118 12.15 -4.87 -2.93
N VAL A 119 12.42 -6.17 -2.94
CA VAL A 119 13.42 -6.77 -2.05
C VAL A 119 14.83 -6.27 -2.37
N ASP A 120 15.12 -5.97 -3.64
CA ASP A 120 16.35 -5.31 -4.07
C ASP A 120 16.16 -3.78 -4.01
N PRO A 121 16.90 -3.06 -3.14
CA PRO A 121 16.81 -1.60 -3.01
C PRO A 121 17.16 -0.86 -4.32
N ASN A 122 17.97 -1.46 -5.19
CA ASN A 122 18.33 -0.87 -6.46
C ASN A 122 17.11 -0.63 -7.38
N ASN A 123 16.07 -1.45 -7.28
CA ASN A 123 14.86 -1.25 -8.08
C ASN A 123 14.10 0.01 -7.67
N PHE A 124 14.06 0.32 -6.36
CA PHE A 124 13.47 1.56 -5.89
C PHE A 124 14.34 2.78 -6.24
N SER A 125 15.67 2.66 -6.11
CA SER A 125 16.61 3.71 -6.55
C SER A 125 16.49 4.00 -8.04
N LYS A 126 16.40 2.97 -8.89
CA LYS A 126 16.20 3.13 -10.35
C LYS A 126 14.87 3.81 -10.67
N LEU A 127 13.79 3.49 -9.95
CA LEU A 127 12.50 4.15 -10.14
C LEU A 127 12.58 5.65 -9.84
N ILE A 128 13.26 6.03 -8.75
CA ILE A 128 13.49 7.43 -8.37
C ILE A 128 14.31 8.14 -9.45
N GLU A 129 15.39 7.52 -9.92
CA GLU A 129 16.26 8.06 -10.95
C GLU A 129 15.53 8.23 -12.29
N GLU A 130 14.79 7.21 -12.73
CA GLU A 130 14.00 7.25 -13.97
C GLU A 130 12.92 8.34 -13.90
N THR A 131 12.21 8.45 -12.77
CA THR A 131 11.22 9.51 -12.56
C THR A 131 11.87 10.89 -12.68
N THR A 132 12.99 11.12 -12.00
CA THR A 132 13.73 12.39 -12.05
C THR A 132 14.21 12.71 -13.46
N LYS A 133 14.78 11.73 -14.18
CA LYS A 133 15.22 11.90 -15.57
C LYS A 133 14.06 12.22 -16.51
N THR A 134 12.93 11.54 -16.35
CA THR A 134 11.75 11.81 -17.17
C THR A 134 11.26 13.23 -16.97
N LEU A 135 11.17 13.71 -15.73
CA LEU A 135 10.78 15.09 -15.43
C LEU A 135 11.72 16.12 -16.07
N ALA A 136 13.03 15.88 -16.04
CA ALA A 136 14.03 16.76 -16.64
C ALA A 136 13.97 16.75 -18.17
N ASN A 137 13.89 15.58 -18.79
CA ASN A 137 13.85 15.42 -20.24
C ASN A 137 12.59 16.06 -20.87
N GLU A 138 11.47 16.02 -20.14
CA GLU A 138 10.20 16.62 -20.57
C GLU A 138 10.09 18.11 -20.22
N GLY A 139 11.17 18.73 -19.73
CA GLY A 139 11.22 20.15 -19.38
C GLY A 139 10.30 20.57 -18.25
N ILE A 140 9.89 19.62 -17.40
CA ILE A 140 9.00 19.90 -16.26
C ILE A 140 9.80 20.48 -15.08
N THR A 141 10.86 19.80 -14.67
CA THR A 141 11.77 20.25 -13.61
C THR A 141 13.06 19.42 -13.63
N SER A 142 14.18 20.07 -13.32
CA SER A 142 15.48 19.39 -13.09
C SER A 142 15.75 19.13 -11.59
N LYS A 143 14.80 19.49 -10.71
CA LYS A 143 14.94 19.27 -9.27
C LYS A 143 14.86 17.77 -8.94
N PRO A 144 15.77 17.23 -8.09
CA PRO A 144 15.69 15.84 -7.67
C PRO A 144 14.45 15.59 -6.81
N LEU A 145 14.01 14.34 -6.70
CA LEU A 145 12.99 13.95 -5.73
C LEU A 145 13.52 14.17 -4.31
N GLY A 146 12.73 14.79 -3.44
CA GLY A 146 13.14 15.18 -2.09
C GLY A 146 12.25 14.66 -0.97
N LYS A 147 10.94 14.57 -1.22
CA LYS A 147 9.99 13.94 -0.31
C LYS A 147 9.16 12.92 -1.07
N ILE A 148 9.06 11.73 -0.52
CA ILE A 148 8.26 10.66 -1.10
C ILE A 148 7.21 10.18 -0.08
N CYS A 149 5.95 10.21 -0.51
CA CYS A 149 4.87 9.48 0.13
C CYS A 149 4.73 8.11 -0.50
N LEU A 150 4.91 7.03 0.27
CA LEU A 150 4.54 5.68 -0.16
C LEU A 150 3.07 5.45 0.16
N ALA A 151 2.26 5.28 -0.86
CA ALA A 151 0.83 5.04 -0.71
C ALA A 151 0.44 3.65 -1.23
N SER A 152 -0.51 2.99 -0.60
CA SER A 152 -0.96 1.68 -1.06
C SER A 152 -2.42 1.40 -0.75
N PHE A 153 -3.01 0.56 -1.59
CA PHE A 153 -4.32 -0.05 -1.38
C PHE A 153 -4.18 -1.58 -1.30
N SER A 154 -4.97 -2.22 -0.42
CA SER A 154 -5.07 -3.69 -0.37
C SER A 154 -3.70 -4.39 -0.29
N GLY A 155 -3.36 -5.26 -1.23
CA GLY A 155 -2.08 -6.00 -1.30
C GLY A 155 -0.83 -5.14 -1.54
N GLY A 156 -0.97 -3.87 -1.88
CA GLY A 156 0.15 -2.96 -2.15
C GLY A 156 1.07 -2.71 -0.96
N TYR A 157 0.62 -2.96 0.28
CA TYR A 157 1.46 -2.84 1.48
C TYR A 157 2.74 -3.69 1.42
N VAL A 158 2.75 -4.75 0.62
CA VAL A 158 3.94 -5.60 0.45
C VAL A 158 5.10 -4.79 -0.15
N ALA A 159 4.83 -3.95 -1.17
CA ALA A 159 5.85 -3.04 -1.71
C ALA A 159 6.36 -2.07 -0.64
N VAL A 160 5.44 -1.42 0.07
CA VAL A 160 5.78 -0.48 1.15
C VAL A 160 6.64 -1.16 2.21
N ARG A 161 6.28 -2.38 2.63
CA ARG A 161 7.05 -3.17 3.60
C ARG A 161 8.49 -3.42 3.13
N GLU A 162 8.67 -3.88 1.90
CA GLU A 162 10.00 -4.19 1.37
C GLU A 162 10.86 -2.92 1.30
N ILE A 163 10.31 -1.80 0.81
CA ILE A 163 11.02 -0.52 0.74
C ILE A 163 11.40 0.00 2.14
N LEU A 164 10.52 -0.09 3.13
CA LEU A 164 10.78 0.38 4.50
C LEU A 164 11.87 -0.42 5.23
N LYS A 165 12.22 -1.64 4.77
CA LYS A 165 13.36 -2.40 5.31
C LYS A 165 14.71 -1.76 4.99
N HIS A 166 14.80 -0.92 3.96
CA HIS A 166 16.01 -0.30 3.47
C HIS A 166 16.20 1.08 4.11
N LYS A 167 17.13 1.16 5.05
CA LYS A 167 17.37 2.36 5.86
C LYS A 167 17.87 3.57 5.07
N GLU A 168 18.50 3.33 3.91
CA GLU A 168 18.97 4.37 2.99
C GLU A 168 17.85 5.27 2.47
N PHE A 169 16.61 4.78 2.40
CA PHE A 169 15.45 5.58 1.96
C PHE A 169 14.73 6.29 3.11
N GLN A 170 15.15 6.07 4.36
CA GLN A 170 14.42 6.51 5.55
C GLN A 170 14.21 8.04 5.60
N ASN A 171 15.19 8.82 5.12
CA ASN A 171 15.10 10.29 5.10
C ASN A 171 14.36 10.82 3.86
N LEU A 172 14.20 10.00 2.84
CA LEU A 172 13.49 10.35 1.62
C LEU A 172 11.99 10.07 1.73
N ILE A 173 11.63 9.00 2.47
CA ILE A 173 10.24 8.62 2.71
C ILE A 173 9.73 9.42 3.90
N THR A 174 8.92 10.43 3.62
CA THR A 174 8.36 11.33 4.65
C THR A 174 6.94 10.97 5.05
N ASP A 175 6.23 10.22 4.21
CA ASP A 175 4.84 9.85 4.45
C ASP A 175 4.57 8.40 4.03
N VAL A 176 3.74 7.71 4.80
CA VAL A 176 3.18 6.39 4.47
C VAL A 176 1.66 6.45 4.59
N VAL A 177 0.94 6.13 3.51
CA VAL A 177 -0.52 6.12 3.44
C VAL A 177 -1.01 4.72 3.08
N LEU A 178 -1.79 4.10 3.95
CA LEU A 178 -2.28 2.73 3.80
C LEU A 178 -3.82 2.71 3.78
N ALA A 179 -4.40 2.55 2.59
CA ALA A 179 -5.85 2.51 2.40
C ALA A 179 -6.35 1.06 2.48
N ASP A 180 -6.84 0.65 3.65
CA ASP A 180 -7.15 -0.74 4.03
C ASP A 180 -6.11 -1.72 3.49
N SER A 181 -4.84 -1.36 3.71
CA SER A 181 -3.66 -1.93 3.09
C SER A 181 -2.57 -2.18 4.13
N LEU A 182 -2.80 -3.12 5.06
CA LEU A 182 -1.78 -3.65 5.96
C LEU A 182 -2.28 -4.96 6.57
N TYR A 183 -2.11 -6.04 5.82
CA TYR A 183 -2.49 -7.38 6.22
C TYR A 183 -1.29 -8.10 6.86
N ALA A 184 -0.93 -7.69 8.08
CA ALA A 184 0.19 -8.30 8.77
C ALA A 184 -0.03 -9.81 8.97
N PRO A 185 0.97 -10.65 8.67
CA PRO A 185 0.92 -12.06 8.95
C PRO A 185 0.63 -12.35 10.43
N ARG A 186 0.09 -13.52 10.69
CA ARG A 186 -0.18 -14.01 12.05
C ARG A 186 0.85 -15.06 12.43
N LEU A 187 1.16 -15.13 13.70
CA LEU A 187 2.01 -16.21 14.21
C LEU A 187 1.37 -17.56 13.94
N GLU A 188 2.18 -18.52 13.51
CA GLU A 188 1.74 -19.89 13.30
C GLU A 188 1.11 -20.46 14.58
N GLY A 189 -0.01 -21.14 14.45
CA GLY A 189 -0.76 -21.69 15.58
C GLY A 189 -1.47 -20.64 16.46
N LYS A 190 -1.34 -19.33 16.18
CA LYS A 190 -1.95 -18.25 16.97
C LYS A 190 -2.76 -17.27 16.08
N PRO A 191 -3.97 -17.65 15.66
CA PRO A 191 -4.72 -16.94 14.63
C PRO A 191 -5.15 -15.51 15.00
N ASN A 192 -5.02 -15.10 16.25
CA ASN A 192 -5.36 -13.76 16.72
C ASN A 192 -4.13 -12.93 17.13
N THR A 193 -2.92 -13.42 16.82
CA THR A 193 -1.66 -12.78 17.19
C THR A 193 -0.90 -12.38 15.94
N ILE A 194 -0.61 -11.09 15.79
CA ILE A 194 0.22 -10.56 14.70
C ILE A 194 1.66 -11.01 14.91
N ASP A 195 2.32 -11.40 13.82
CA ASP A 195 3.75 -11.70 13.80
C ASP A 195 4.55 -10.40 13.98
N PRO A 196 5.31 -10.25 15.09
CA PRO A 196 6.06 -9.03 15.38
C PRO A 196 7.15 -8.73 14.35
N GLU A 197 7.80 -9.75 13.80
CA GLU A 197 8.89 -9.57 12.84
C GLU A 197 8.35 -9.12 11.48
N ALA A 198 7.23 -9.67 11.06
CA ALA A 198 6.61 -9.29 9.78
C ALA A 198 6.06 -7.86 9.78
N ILE A 199 5.66 -7.32 10.95
CA ILE A 199 5.12 -5.96 11.08
C ILE A 199 6.20 -4.93 11.46
N LYS A 200 7.41 -5.37 11.81
CA LYS A 200 8.48 -4.53 12.35
C LYS A 200 8.78 -3.28 11.52
N PRO A 201 8.94 -3.32 10.18
CA PRO A 201 9.21 -2.11 9.40
C PRO A 201 8.13 -1.03 9.55
N PHE A 202 6.87 -1.44 9.62
CA PHE A 202 5.75 -0.52 9.83
C PHE A 202 5.69 -0.01 11.26
N LEU A 203 6.02 -0.84 12.25
CA LEU A 203 6.03 -0.42 13.65
C LEU A 203 7.13 0.63 13.90
N GLU A 204 8.33 0.41 13.38
CA GLU A 204 9.44 1.36 13.48
C GLU A 204 9.08 2.70 12.81
N TYR A 205 8.46 2.65 11.62
CA TYR A 205 8.01 3.85 10.93
C TYR A 205 6.88 4.56 11.69
N ALA A 206 5.91 3.82 12.23
CA ALA A 206 4.82 4.37 13.06
C ALA A 206 5.33 5.01 14.37
N GLN A 207 6.39 4.47 14.97
CA GLN A 207 7.04 5.07 16.15
C GLN A 207 7.66 6.43 15.81
N ARG A 208 8.34 6.54 14.68
CA ARG A 208 8.89 7.80 14.17
C ARG A 208 7.79 8.81 13.85
N ALA A 209 6.68 8.35 13.29
CA ALA A 209 5.53 9.22 13.04
C ALA A 209 4.90 9.71 14.36
N ALA A 210 4.83 8.86 15.38
CA ALA A 210 4.32 9.25 16.70
C ALA A 210 5.23 10.26 17.42
N SER A 211 6.54 10.32 17.09
CA SER A 211 7.47 11.35 17.56
C SER A 211 7.47 12.63 16.70
N GLY A 212 6.75 12.63 15.57
CA GLY A 212 6.64 13.78 14.67
C GLY A 212 7.69 13.85 13.55
N GLU A 213 8.53 12.81 13.39
CA GLU A 213 9.61 12.81 12.39
C GLU A 213 9.13 12.55 10.95
N CYS A 214 8.02 11.86 10.80
CA CYS A 214 7.41 11.50 9.51
C CYS A 214 5.90 11.35 9.70
N THR A 215 5.14 11.03 8.64
CA THR A 215 3.68 10.86 8.71
C THR A 215 3.27 9.41 8.40
N PHE A 216 2.44 8.82 9.24
CA PHE A 216 1.86 7.50 9.04
C PHE A 216 0.34 7.57 9.11
N ILE A 217 -0.33 7.26 8.02
CA ILE A 217 -1.80 7.30 7.90
C ILE A 217 -2.29 5.91 7.50
N PHE A 218 -3.14 5.31 8.32
CA PHE A 218 -3.72 4.00 8.05
C PHE A 218 -5.23 4.02 8.21
N SER A 219 -5.96 3.98 7.10
CA SER A 219 -7.39 3.71 7.12
C SER A 219 -7.66 2.22 7.02
N GLN A 220 -8.58 1.68 7.81
CA GLN A 220 -8.88 0.26 7.84
C GLN A 220 -10.38 -0.01 8.06
N LEU A 221 -10.87 -1.13 7.56
CA LEU A 221 -12.19 -1.62 7.87
C LEU A 221 -12.31 -1.94 9.35
N TYR A 222 -13.38 -1.47 9.99
CA TYR A 222 -13.70 -1.75 11.37
C TYR A 222 -15.10 -2.40 11.45
N PRO A 223 -15.17 -3.73 11.21
CA PRO A 223 -16.44 -4.46 11.22
C PRO A 223 -17.04 -4.55 12.62
N PRO A 224 -18.27 -5.04 12.79
CA PRO A 224 -18.87 -5.31 14.10
C PRO A 224 -17.98 -6.18 15.00
N LYS A 225 -17.99 -5.96 16.32
CA LYS A 225 -17.09 -6.61 17.31
C LYS A 225 -16.88 -8.10 17.13
N LYS A 226 -17.95 -8.86 16.79
CA LYS A 226 -17.86 -10.31 16.52
C LYS A 226 -16.94 -10.70 15.37
N LYS A 227 -16.59 -9.77 14.50
CA LYS A 227 -15.70 -9.95 13.33
C LYS A 227 -14.28 -9.36 13.51
N HIS A 228 -14.00 -8.63 14.59
CA HIS A 228 -12.70 -7.98 14.78
C HIS A 228 -11.53 -8.97 14.75
N ARG A 229 -11.70 -10.16 15.37
CA ARG A 229 -10.64 -11.17 15.42
C ARG A 229 -10.37 -11.87 14.09
N THR A 230 -11.26 -11.75 13.11
CA THR A 230 -11.10 -12.36 11.80
C THR A 230 -10.65 -11.37 10.74
N ASN A 231 -10.81 -10.06 10.97
CA ASN A 231 -10.34 -9.03 10.07
C ASN A 231 -8.88 -8.66 10.38
N THR A 232 -7.98 -8.91 9.43
CA THR A 232 -6.54 -8.76 9.64
C THR A 232 -6.15 -7.29 9.77
N THR A 233 -6.72 -6.37 8.98
CA THR A 233 -6.39 -4.94 9.08
C THR A 233 -6.84 -4.36 10.42
N THR A 234 -7.99 -4.81 10.96
CA THR A 234 -8.45 -4.45 12.32
C THR A 234 -7.48 -4.93 13.41
N LEU A 235 -6.98 -6.18 13.30
CA LEU A 235 -6.00 -6.72 14.24
C LEU A 235 -4.67 -5.99 14.16
N THR A 236 -4.22 -5.68 12.95
CA THR A 236 -2.98 -4.93 12.71
C THR A 236 -3.08 -3.52 13.30
N ALA A 237 -4.18 -2.81 13.06
CA ALA A 237 -4.43 -1.50 13.66
C ALA A 237 -4.41 -1.57 15.19
N ALA A 238 -5.09 -2.55 15.79
CA ALA A 238 -5.11 -2.73 17.25
C ALA A 238 -3.70 -3.02 17.82
N TYR A 239 -2.89 -3.79 17.10
CA TYR A 239 -1.50 -4.07 17.47
C TYR A 239 -0.66 -2.79 17.48
N LEU A 240 -0.70 -2.00 16.38
CA LEU A 240 0.04 -0.76 16.26
C LEU A 240 -0.38 0.26 17.33
N ILE A 241 -1.69 0.48 17.52
CA ILE A 241 -2.24 1.38 18.54
C ILE A 241 -1.69 1.03 19.92
N LYS A 242 -1.71 -0.26 20.29
CA LYS A 242 -1.19 -0.75 21.55
C LYS A 242 0.31 -0.51 21.70
N LYS A 243 1.10 -0.81 20.65
CA LYS A 243 2.57 -0.65 20.66
C LYS A 243 3.00 0.81 20.71
N ILE A 244 2.27 1.70 20.06
CA ILE A 244 2.50 3.15 20.09
C ILE A 244 2.02 3.78 21.41
N GLY A 245 1.15 3.11 22.15
CA GLY A 245 0.53 3.68 23.35
C GLY A 245 -0.37 4.87 23.01
N ALA A 246 -1.16 4.73 21.93
CA ALA A 246 -2.10 5.73 21.48
C ALA A 246 -3.55 5.32 21.84
N GLU A 247 -4.47 6.28 21.84
CA GLU A 247 -5.85 6.07 22.24
C GLU A 247 -6.81 6.34 21.09
N ARG A 248 -7.98 5.66 21.11
CA ARG A 248 -9.04 5.88 20.14
C ARG A 248 -9.97 6.99 20.61
N THR A 249 -10.27 7.92 19.70
CA THR A 249 -11.38 8.86 19.80
C THR A 249 -12.55 8.38 18.96
N TYR A 250 -13.78 8.65 19.37
CA TYR A 250 -15.00 8.15 18.73
C TYR A 250 -15.87 9.32 18.28
N PRO A 251 -15.65 9.86 17.06
CA PRO A 251 -16.43 10.99 16.56
C PRO A 251 -17.88 10.59 16.30
N LYS A 252 -18.84 11.44 16.70
CA LYS A 252 -20.28 11.14 16.57
C LYS A 252 -20.76 11.15 15.11
N SER A 253 -20.19 11.99 14.24
CA SER A 253 -20.70 12.28 12.90
C SER A 253 -19.58 12.48 11.87
N ALA A 254 -18.49 11.72 11.93
CA ALA A 254 -17.41 11.81 10.97
C ALA A 254 -17.64 10.85 9.80
N TYR A 255 -17.46 11.36 8.59
CA TYR A 255 -17.58 10.60 7.35
C TYR A 255 -16.43 10.96 6.41
N SER A 256 -16.00 9.99 5.60
CA SER A 256 -15.11 10.24 4.47
C SER A 256 -15.83 10.98 3.35
N SER A 257 -15.10 11.48 2.36
CA SER A 257 -15.65 12.04 1.11
C SER A 257 -16.57 11.05 0.38
N ARG A 258 -16.33 9.75 0.58
CA ARG A 258 -17.14 8.66 0.03
C ARG A 258 -18.31 8.25 0.93
N LYS A 259 -18.62 9.04 1.97
CA LYS A 259 -19.70 8.81 2.93
C LYS A 259 -19.54 7.52 3.77
N ALA A 260 -18.36 6.92 3.79
CA ALA A 260 -18.06 5.85 4.74
C ALA A 260 -17.94 6.45 6.16
N LYS A 261 -18.67 5.86 7.13
CA LYS A 261 -18.67 6.36 8.51
C LYS A 261 -17.35 6.04 9.19
N ILE A 262 -16.69 7.06 9.75
CA ILE A 262 -15.51 6.91 10.59
C ILE A 262 -15.97 6.60 12.01
N LEU A 263 -15.72 5.40 12.48
CA LEU A 263 -16.13 4.91 13.79
C LEU A 263 -15.17 5.29 14.89
N TYR A 264 -13.88 5.37 14.57
CA TYR A 264 -12.87 5.89 15.48
C TYR A 264 -11.70 6.51 14.69
N ARG A 265 -10.98 7.38 15.38
CA ARG A 265 -9.71 7.95 14.94
C ARG A 265 -8.68 7.78 16.06
N VAL A 266 -7.42 7.65 15.69
CA VAL A 266 -6.26 7.68 16.58
C VAL A 266 -5.31 8.71 16.04
N ASP A 267 -4.86 9.61 16.90
CA ASP A 267 -3.86 10.63 16.56
C ASP A 267 -2.81 10.66 17.68
N LYS A 268 -1.53 10.52 17.32
CA LYS A 268 -0.39 10.71 18.23
C LYS A 268 0.81 11.22 17.43
N GLY A 269 1.19 12.49 17.62
CA GLY A 269 2.09 13.15 16.69
C GLY A 269 1.50 13.08 15.27
N ASN A 270 2.27 12.59 14.32
CA ASN A 270 1.83 12.38 12.93
C ASN A 270 1.44 10.90 12.63
N PHE A 271 1.18 10.11 13.68
CA PHE A 271 0.63 8.77 13.56
C PHE A 271 -0.89 8.84 13.61
N HIS A 272 -1.54 8.44 12.52
CA HIS A 272 -3.00 8.51 12.35
C HIS A 272 -3.57 7.15 11.95
N ILE A 273 -4.62 6.69 12.63
CA ILE A 273 -5.40 5.52 12.22
C ILE A 273 -6.89 5.91 12.16
N LEU A 274 -7.56 5.53 11.07
CA LEU A 274 -8.99 5.74 10.86
C LEU A 274 -9.70 4.38 10.71
N GLY A 275 -10.63 4.09 11.61
CA GLY A 275 -11.48 2.89 11.53
C GLY A 275 -12.79 3.20 10.83
N TYR A 276 -12.96 2.74 9.59
CA TYR A 276 -14.17 2.93 8.80
C TYR A 276 -15.16 1.80 9.04
N SER A 277 -16.44 2.14 9.16
CA SER A 277 -17.50 1.12 9.22
C SER A 277 -17.53 0.32 7.94
N GLY A 278 -17.74 -1.00 8.05
CA GLY A 278 -17.93 -1.85 6.89
C GLY A 278 -17.36 -3.26 7.06
N MET A 279 -17.68 -4.12 6.12
CA MET A 279 -17.21 -5.50 6.09
C MET A 279 -17.36 -6.16 4.71
N THR A 280 -17.80 -5.43 3.71
CA THR A 280 -18.02 -5.92 2.34
C THR A 280 -16.84 -5.57 1.44
N THR A 281 -16.78 -6.19 0.26
CA THR A 281 -15.82 -5.82 -0.78
C THR A 281 -15.99 -4.37 -1.22
N GLN A 282 -17.23 -3.86 -1.31
CA GLN A 282 -17.49 -2.45 -1.60
C GLN A 282 -16.88 -1.55 -0.54
N ASP A 283 -17.06 -1.86 0.76
CA ASP A 283 -16.49 -1.07 1.84
C ASP A 283 -14.95 -1.05 1.78
N HIS A 284 -14.31 -2.18 1.40
CA HIS A 284 -12.88 -2.24 1.17
C HIS A 284 -12.44 -1.28 0.05
N PHE A 285 -13.17 -1.28 -1.08
CA PHE A 285 -12.85 -0.38 -2.19
C PHE A 285 -13.13 1.09 -1.91
N GLU A 286 -14.04 1.41 -0.96
CA GLU A 286 -14.26 2.81 -0.55
C GLU A 286 -13.01 3.46 0.05
N HIS A 287 -12.09 2.68 0.63
CA HIS A 287 -10.77 3.18 1.05
C HIS A 287 -9.90 3.60 -0.15
N PHE A 288 -9.95 2.85 -1.24
CA PHE A 288 -9.25 3.21 -2.49
C PHE A 288 -9.89 4.43 -3.16
N TYR A 289 -11.22 4.44 -3.25
CA TYR A 289 -11.95 5.50 -3.91
C TYR A 289 -11.91 6.84 -3.14
N GLY A 290 -11.56 6.81 -1.86
CA GLY A 290 -11.44 7.98 -0.98
C GLY A 290 -10.00 8.32 -0.58
N LEU A 291 -8.99 7.87 -1.32
CA LEU A 291 -7.57 8.17 -1.03
C LEU A 291 -7.28 9.67 -0.97
N SER A 292 -8.02 10.51 -1.70
CA SER A 292 -7.87 11.97 -1.65
C SER A 292 -7.98 12.54 -0.24
N ASP A 293 -8.84 11.97 0.61
CA ASP A 293 -8.98 12.41 2.00
C ASP A 293 -7.68 12.16 2.78
N LEU A 294 -7.03 11.00 2.54
CA LEU A 294 -5.80 10.63 3.21
C LEU A 294 -4.60 11.44 2.69
N TYR A 295 -4.57 11.73 1.39
CA TYR A 295 -3.51 12.57 0.79
C TYR A 295 -3.51 13.97 1.37
N LYS A 296 -4.67 14.55 1.68
CA LYS A 296 -4.78 15.88 2.31
C LYS A 296 -4.09 15.94 3.67
N GLU A 297 -3.98 14.82 4.37
CA GLU A 297 -3.33 14.73 5.68
C GLU A 297 -1.80 14.49 5.61
N THR A 298 -1.22 14.28 4.41
CA THR A 298 0.24 14.09 4.25
C THR A 298 1.01 15.40 4.45
N SER A 299 2.32 15.26 4.74
CA SER A 299 3.23 16.39 4.90
C SER A 299 3.64 17.07 3.58
N LEU A 300 3.22 16.52 2.44
CA LEU A 300 3.51 17.08 1.12
C LEU A 300 2.87 18.46 0.95
N ALA A 301 3.54 19.33 0.20
CA ALA A 301 3.05 20.68 -0.09
C ALA A 301 1.69 20.65 -0.80
N ASN A 302 0.83 21.60 -0.49
CA ASN A 302 -0.44 21.78 -1.19
C ASN A 302 -0.23 22.56 -2.50
N ALA A 303 -1.07 22.29 -3.49
CA ALA A 303 -1.15 23.11 -4.70
C ALA A 303 -1.60 24.55 -4.33
N LYS A 304 -0.97 25.54 -4.95
CA LYS A 304 -1.25 26.96 -4.64
C LYS A 304 -2.53 27.46 -5.29
N ASN A 305 -2.89 26.91 -6.45
CA ASN A 305 -3.95 27.42 -7.30
C ASN A 305 -4.77 26.25 -7.88
N LYS A 306 -5.74 25.82 -7.12
CA LYS A 306 -6.79 24.94 -7.65
C LYS A 306 -8.15 25.40 -7.15
#